data_767bdb29deeab3d7d72c7dadce6c3f98
#
_entry.id   767bdb29deeab3d7d72c7dadce6c3f98
#
_cell.length_a   1.000
_cell.length_b   1.000
_cell.length_c   1.000
_cell.angle_alpha   90.00
_cell.angle_beta   90.00
_cell.angle_gamma   90.00
#
_symmetry.space_group_name_H-M   'P 1'
#
loop_
_entity.id
_entity.type
_entity.pdbx_description
1 polymer ?
#
loop_
_entity_poly.entity_id
_entity_poly.type
_entity_poly.pdbx_seq_one_letter_code
_entity_poly.pdbx_strand_id
1 'polypeptide(L)'
;MASQADSLCFTDVPPIAADVARGVTRLFCRQDLFAVCEMPLPNGRRADLMAIDAKGGLTIVEIKVAKGDLIGDCKWRDYLEYCDRFFWAVPPHLAQFLEEERYLPGEAGLIVADRYDAAVIRQAAHRPLPAARRKAELLRFARRAARRLSAQIDPSLGDSN
;
A
#
# COMPACT_ATOMS: atom_id res chain seq x y z
N MET A 1 27.99 34.65 26.62
CA MET A 1 27.33 33.36 26.90
C MET A 1 26.70 32.88 25.60
N ALA A 2 27.37 31.97 24.97
CA ALA A 2 26.87 31.38 23.72
C ALA A 2 25.86 30.28 24.05
N SER A 3 24.63 30.45 23.63
CA SER A 3 23.60 29.42 23.65
C SER A 3 23.99 28.32 22.65
N GLN A 4 24.32 27.15 23.16
CA GLN A 4 24.39 25.95 22.34
C GLN A 4 22.95 25.61 21.93
N ALA A 5 22.61 25.89 20.68
CA ALA A 5 21.47 25.26 20.04
C ALA A 5 21.83 23.78 19.86
N ASP A 6 21.24 22.92 20.68
CA ASP A 6 21.24 21.48 20.43
C ASP A 6 20.68 21.23 19.05
N SER A 7 21.58 20.99 18.12
CA SER A 7 21.26 20.40 16.81
C SER A 7 20.74 19.00 17.08
N LEU A 8 19.42 18.85 17.13
CA LEU A 8 18.76 17.56 17.08
C LEU A 8 19.17 16.91 15.75
N CYS A 9 20.21 16.12 15.83
CA CYS A 9 20.62 15.23 14.75
C CYS A 9 19.51 14.19 14.60
N PHE A 10 18.51 14.49 13.76
CA PHE A 10 17.62 13.47 13.25
C PHE A 10 18.50 12.53 12.43
N THR A 11 18.83 11.39 13.02
CA THR A 11 19.44 10.30 12.26
C THR A 11 18.46 9.95 11.16
N ASP A 12 18.86 10.27 9.93
CA ASP A 12 18.08 10.07 8.71
C ASP A 12 18.12 8.56 8.37
N VAL A 13 17.46 7.77 9.23
CA VAL A 13 17.32 6.33 9.01
C VAL A 13 16.34 6.16 7.86
N PRO A 14 16.74 5.48 6.77
CA PRO A 14 15.85 5.26 5.64
C PRO A 14 14.55 4.56 6.09
N PRO A 15 13.38 4.96 5.55
CA PRO A 15 12.12 4.33 5.90
C PRO A 15 12.10 2.86 5.45
N ILE A 16 11.59 1.99 6.31
CA ILE A 16 11.31 0.59 6.00
C ILE A 16 9.87 0.44 5.47
N ALA A 17 9.54 -0.72 4.91
CA ALA A 17 8.22 -0.99 4.35
C ALA A 17 7.07 -0.72 5.34
N ALA A 18 7.25 -1.04 6.62
CA ALA A 18 6.26 -0.77 7.66
C ALA A 18 6.04 0.74 7.89
N ASP A 19 7.07 1.58 7.75
CA ASP A 19 6.95 3.04 7.83
C ASP A 19 6.12 3.57 6.67
N VAL A 20 6.41 3.12 5.45
CA VAL A 20 5.67 3.49 4.24
C VAL A 20 4.20 3.04 4.35
N ALA A 21 3.95 1.81 4.79
CA ALA A 21 2.59 1.30 5.02
C ALA A 21 1.82 2.18 6.00
N ARG A 22 2.45 2.64 7.08
CA ARG A 22 1.85 3.54 8.07
C ARG A 22 1.49 4.89 7.46
N GLY A 23 2.41 5.49 6.70
CA GLY A 23 2.17 6.76 5.99
C GLY A 23 1.00 6.65 5.01
N VAL A 24 0.97 5.61 4.19
CA VAL A 24 -0.12 5.34 3.24
C VAL A 24 -1.45 5.12 3.96
N THR A 25 -1.47 4.35 5.05
CA THR A 25 -2.69 4.11 5.83
C THR A 25 -3.26 5.41 6.40
N ARG A 26 -2.41 6.31 6.90
CA ARG A 26 -2.83 7.64 7.37
C ARG A 26 -3.42 8.49 6.25
N LEU A 27 -2.76 8.51 5.08
CA LEU A 27 -3.27 9.19 3.89
C LEU A 27 -4.66 8.67 3.52
N PHE A 28 -4.82 7.34 3.44
CA PHE A 28 -6.07 6.70 3.06
C PHE A 28 -7.19 6.99 4.06
N CYS A 29 -6.94 6.92 5.36
CA CYS A 29 -7.95 7.29 6.36
C CYS A 29 -8.48 8.71 6.19
N ARG A 30 -7.62 9.66 5.82
CA ARG A 30 -8.05 11.05 5.52
C ARG A 30 -8.90 11.15 4.25
N GLN A 31 -8.82 10.17 3.37
CA GLN A 31 -9.57 10.10 2.11
C GLN A 31 -10.76 9.13 2.18
N ASP A 32 -11.15 8.71 3.38
CA ASP A 32 -12.23 7.73 3.62
C ASP A 32 -11.99 6.37 2.92
N LEU A 33 -10.71 5.96 2.86
CA LEU A 33 -10.30 4.62 2.47
C LEU A 33 -9.73 3.88 3.68
N PHE A 34 -10.11 2.62 3.84
CA PHE A 34 -9.63 1.79 4.94
C PHE A 34 -8.88 0.58 4.41
N ALA A 35 -7.66 0.37 4.89
CA ALA A 35 -6.74 -0.62 4.36
C ALA A 35 -6.52 -1.81 5.29
N VAL A 36 -6.33 -2.97 4.68
CA VAL A 36 -5.80 -4.19 5.31
C VAL A 36 -4.41 -4.45 4.71
N CYS A 37 -3.41 -4.61 5.59
CA CYS A 37 -2.06 -4.96 5.17
C CYS A 37 -1.96 -6.45 4.82
N GLU A 38 -1.00 -6.80 3.95
CA GLU A 38 -0.67 -8.19 3.62
C GLU A 38 -1.89 -9.02 3.23
N MET A 39 -2.60 -8.56 2.20
CA MET A 39 -3.82 -9.19 1.73
C MET A 39 -3.51 -10.35 0.77
N PRO A 40 -3.80 -11.61 1.13
CA PRO A 40 -3.63 -12.74 0.22
C PRO A 40 -4.61 -12.68 -0.94
N LEU A 41 -4.14 -12.98 -2.13
CA LEU A 41 -4.93 -13.01 -3.36
C LEU A 41 -5.07 -14.45 -3.90
N PRO A 42 -6.14 -14.75 -4.70
CA PRO A 42 -6.39 -16.09 -5.21
C PRO A 42 -5.27 -16.65 -6.10
N ASN A 43 -4.48 -15.76 -6.71
CA ASN A 43 -3.36 -16.15 -7.59
C ASN A 43 -2.07 -16.49 -6.83
N GLY A 44 -2.13 -16.60 -5.50
CA GLY A 44 -0.97 -16.88 -4.65
C GLY A 44 -0.09 -15.67 -4.36
N ARG A 45 -0.47 -14.47 -4.82
CA ARG A 45 0.20 -13.20 -4.48
C ARG A 45 -0.33 -12.68 -3.15
N ARG A 46 0.39 -11.72 -2.60
CA ARG A 46 0.00 -11.00 -1.39
C ARG A 46 0.24 -9.51 -1.63
N ALA A 47 -0.84 -8.75 -1.68
CA ALA A 47 -0.77 -7.30 -1.78
C ALA A 47 -0.29 -6.71 -0.45
N ASP A 48 0.65 -5.76 -0.50
CA ASP A 48 1.16 -5.11 0.71
C ASP A 48 0.05 -4.36 1.45
N LEU A 49 -0.80 -3.65 0.69
CA LEU A 49 -2.03 -3.04 1.19
C LEU A 49 -3.16 -3.25 0.19
N MET A 50 -4.35 -3.57 0.69
CA MET A 50 -5.60 -3.47 -0.05
C MET A 50 -6.55 -2.56 0.73
N ALA A 51 -7.11 -1.55 0.06
CA ALA A 51 -8.02 -0.59 0.66
C ALA A 51 -9.39 -0.62 -0.03
N ILE A 52 -10.42 -0.29 0.75
CA ILE A 52 -11.80 -0.16 0.30
C ILE A 52 -12.30 1.26 0.54
N ASP A 53 -13.00 1.82 -0.44
CA ASP A 53 -13.74 3.08 -0.31
C ASP A 53 -15.21 2.85 0.09
N ALA A 54 -15.93 3.94 0.37
CA ALA A 54 -17.34 3.90 0.77
C ALA A 54 -18.30 3.31 -0.28
N LYS A 55 -17.87 3.19 -1.53
CA LYS A 55 -18.66 2.63 -2.65
C LYS A 55 -18.27 1.19 -3.00
N GLY A 56 -17.33 0.61 -2.25
CA GLY A 56 -16.80 -0.73 -2.51
C GLY A 56 -15.73 -0.76 -3.61
N GLY A 57 -15.16 0.39 -3.97
CA GLY A 57 -13.99 0.46 -4.84
C GLY A 57 -12.77 -0.10 -4.13
N LEU A 58 -11.98 -0.91 -4.82
CA LEU A 58 -10.80 -1.59 -4.29
C LEU A 58 -9.52 -0.96 -4.85
N THR A 59 -8.62 -0.62 -3.96
CA THR A 59 -7.28 -0.11 -4.29
C THR A 59 -6.23 -1.06 -3.74
N ILE A 60 -5.27 -1.46 -4.59
CA ILE A 60 -4.07 -2.18 -4.16
C ILE A 60 -2.89 -1.22 -4.18
N VAL A 61 -2.05 -1.32 -3.16
CA VAL A 61 -0.77 -0.61 -3.06
C VAL A 61 0.34 -1.62 -2.87
N GLU A 62 1.35 -1.52 -3.71
CA GLU A 62 2.59 -2.28 -3.60
C GLU A 62 3.71 -1.36 -3.10
N ILE A 63 4.39 -1.76 -2.05
CA ILE A 63 5.41 -0.97 -1.37
C ILE A 63 6.80 -1.41 -1.81
N LYS A 64 7.65 -0.45 -2.17
CA LYS A 64 9.07 -0.70 -2.48
C LYS A 64 9.92 0.33 -1.74
N VAL A 65 10.87 -0.15 -0.95
CA VAL A 65 11.78 0.71 -0.16
C VAL A 65 13.23 0.62 -0.62
N ALA A 66 13.55 -0.34 -1.49
CA ALA A 66 14.86 -0.50 -2.07
C ALA A 66 14.77 -0.57 -3.59
N LYS A 67 15.76 0.01 -4.28
CA LYS A 67 15.84 -0.01 -5.75
C LYS A 67 15.92 -1.44 -6.31
N GLY A 68 16.65 -2.32 -5.64
CA GLY A 68 16.77 -3.72 -6.04
C GLY A 68 15.43 -4.45 -6.09
N ASP A 69 14.59 -4.24 -5.09
CA ASP A 69 13.26 -4.84 -5.00
C ASP A 69 12.32 -4.31 -6.09
N LEU A 70 12.45 -3.02 -6.40
CA LEU A 70 11.68 -2.39 -7.47
C LEU A 70 12.07 -2.96 -8.85
N ILE A 71 13.36 -3.06 -9.13
CA ILE A 71 13.88 -3.58 -10.40
C ILE A 71 13.54 -5.07 -10.57
N GLY A 72 13.60 -5.85 -9.49
CA GLY A 72 13.33 -7.28 -9.50
C GLY A 72 11.84 -7.66 -9.61
N ASP A 73 10.92 -6.71 -9.44
CA ASP A 73 9.48 -7.00 -9.48
C ASP A 73 8.96 -7.05 -10.91
N CYS A 74 8.91 -8.26 -11.47
CA CYS A 74 8.29 -8.53 -12.78
C CYS A 74 6.83 -8.98 -12.68
N LYS A 75 6.27 -9.10 -11.48
CA LYS A 75 5.00 -9.80 -11.20
C LYS A 75 3.88 -8.89 -10.72
N TRP A 76 4.15 -7.61 -10.53
CA TRP A 76 3.18 -6.64 -10.00
C TRP A 76 1.90 -6.50 -10.86
N ARG A 77 1.99 -6.79 -12.16
CA ARG A 77 0.83 -6.77 -13.07
C ARG A 77 -0.25 -7.76 -12.68
N ASP A 78 0.12 -8.83 -11.97
CA ASP A 78 -0.82 -9.84 -11.47
C ASP A 78 -1.80 -9.27 -10.44
N TYR A 79 -1.51 -8.11 -9.86
CA TYR A 79 -2.43 -7.41 -8.93
C TYR A 79 -3.58 -6.69 -9.64
N LEU A 80 -3.40 -6.30 -10.90
CA LEU A 80 -4.36 -5.46 -11.64
C LEU A 80 -5.73 -6.14 -11.83
N GLU A 81 -5.79 -7.46 -11.78
CA GLU A 81 -7.04 -8.22 -11.87
C GLU A 81 -7.89 -8.20 -10.60
N TYR A 82 -7.34 -7.64 -9.51
CA TYR A 82 -7.95 -7.69 -8.17
C TYR A 82 -8.28 -6.31 -7.60
N CYS A 83 -8.07 -5.24 -8.35
CA CYS A 83 -8.33 -3.88 -7.90
C CYS A 83 -8.88 -2.99 -9.01
N ASP A 84 -9.58 -1.92 -8.60
CA ASP A 84 -10.02 -0.86 -9.50
C ASP A 84 -8.91 0.17 -9.76
N ARG A 85 -7.99 0.32 -8.79
CA ARG A 85 -6.84 1.22 -8.83
C ARG A 85 -5.62 0.53 -8.24
N PHE A 86 -4.48 0.74 -8.88
CA PHE A 86 -3.20 0.23 -8.40
C PHE A 86 -2.24 1.39 -8.18
N PHE A 87 -1.56 1.39 -7.04
CA PHE A 87 -0.53 2.37 -6.70
C PHE A 87 0.79 1.70 -6.33
N TRP A 88 1.87 2.32 -6.75
CA TRP A 88 3.16 2.16 -6.12
C TRP A 88 3.25 3.08 -4.91
N ALA A 89 3.83 2.62 -3.81
CA ALA A 89 4.19 3.45 -2.67
C ALA A 89 5.67 3.30 -2.38
N VAL A 90 6.38 4.41 -2.39
CA VAL A 90 7.85 4.43 -2.28
C VAL A 90 8.30 5.62 -1.43
N PRO A 91 9.50 5.54 -0.81
CA PRO A 91 10.14 6.72 -0.25
C PRO A 91 10.54 7.71 -1.36
N PRO A 92 10.76 8.99 -1.04
CA PRO A 92 11.00 10.05 -2.02
C PRO A 92 12.13 9.75 -3.02
N HIS A 93 13.22 9.14 -2.57
CA HIS A 93 14.39 8.86 -3.41
C HIS A 93 14.16 7.81 -4.50
N LEU A 94 13.09 7.01 -4.41
CA LEU A 94 12.74 6.01 -5.41
C LEU A 94 11.71 6.49 -6.44
N ALA A 95 11.02 7.59 -6.19
CA ALA A 95 9.91 8.06 -7.03
C ALA A 95 10.30 8.23 -8.52
N GLN A 96 11.51 8.74 -8.79
CA GLN A 96 12.00 8.97 -10.14
C GLN A 96 12.06 7.71 -11.02
N PHE A 97 12.29 6.54 -10.41
CA PHE A 97 12.37 5.28 -11.16
C PHE A 97 11.01 4.82 -11.67
N LEU A 98 9.92 5.26 -11.05
CA LEU A 98 8.55 4.87 -11.42
C LEU A 98 7.97 5.66 -12.60
N GLU A 99 8.77 6.53 -13.21
CA GLU A 99 8.47 7.17 -14.49
C GLU A 99 8.84 6.28 -15.70
N GLU A 100 9.55 5.19 -15.49
CA GLU A 100 9.89 4.22 -16.55
C GLU A 100 8.65 3.47 -17.04
N GLU A 101 8.52 3.27 -18.35
CA GLU A 101 7.36 2.62 -19.00
C GLU A 101 7.02 1.24 -18.44
N ARG A 102 8.00 0.47 -17.97
CA ARG A 102 7.78 -0.85 -17.38
C ARG A 102 6.90 -0.83 -16.13
N TYR A 103 6.76 0.31 -15.46
CA TYR A 103 5.89 0.51 -14.30
C TYR A 103 4.55 1.14 -14.66
N LEU A 104 4.25 1.28 -15.96
CA LEU A 104 3.01 1.84 -16.51
C LEU A 104 2.60 3.17 -15.85
N PRO A 105 3.39 4.24 -15.98
CA PRO A 105 3.10 5.52 -15.32
C PRO A 105 1.77 6.14 -15.77
N GLY A 106 1.24 5.77 -16.96
CA GLY A 106 -0.08 6.18 -17.43
C GLY A 106 -1.25 5.48 -16.73
N GLU A 107 -1.02 4.41 -15.99
CA GLU A 107 -2.05 3.58 -15.37
C GLU A 107 -1.87 3.41 -13.87
N ALA A 108 -0.66 3.04 -13.45
CA ALA A 108 -0.31 2.90 -12.04
C ALA A 108 -0.15 4.27 -11.39
N GLY A 109 -0.79 4.48 -10.26
CA GLY A 109 -0.59 5.67 -9.45
C GLY A 109 0.74 5.62 -8.70
N LEU A 110 1.13 6.76 -8.14
CA LEU A 110 2.34 6.91 -7.34
C LEU A 110 2.02 7.63 -6.05
N ILE A 111 2.37 6.99 -4.94
CA ILE A 111 2.35 7.56 -3.60
C ILE A 111 3.81 7.66 -3.13
N VAL A 112 4.18 8.83 -2.64
CA VAL A 112 5.44 9.02 -1.91
C VAL A 112 5.12 9.07 -0.43
N ALA A 113 5.82 8.27 0.35
CA ALA A 113 5.56 8.13 1.78
C ALA A 113 6.85 8.01 2.59
N ASP A 114 6.75 8.46 3.83
CA ASP A 114 7.72 8.22 4.87
C ASP A 114 7.02 7.64 6.11
N ARG A 115 7.71 7.60 7.27
CA ARG A 115 7.14 7.09 8.52
C ARG A 115 6.05 7.95 9.13
N TYR A 116 5.90 9.20 8.68
CA TYR A 116 5.01 10.19 9.27
C TYR A 116 3.77 10.43 8.43
N ASP A 117 3.94 10.52 7.10
CA ASP A 117 2.88 10.88 6.19
C ASP A 117 3.11 10.33 4.77
N ALA A 118 2.14 10.56 3.90
CA ALA A 118 2.17 10.20 2.50
C ALA A 118 1.42 11.21 1.64
N ALA A 119 1.82 11.31 0.38
CA ALA A 119 1.15 12.14 -0.62
C ALA A 119 0.97 11.37 -1.94
N VAL A 120 -0.18 11.54 -2.57
CA VAL A 120 -0.40 11.06 -3.94
C VAL A 120 0.29 12.01 -4.90
N ILE A 121 1.32 11.54 -5.58
CA ILE A 121 2.07 12.30 -6.59
C ILE A 121 1.44 12.13 -7.98
N ARG A 122 0.90 10.95 -8.25
CA ARG A 122 0.20 10.64 -9.50
C ARG A 122 -0.99 9.76 -9.20
N GLN A 123 -2.16 10.13 -9.74
CA GLN A 123 -3.37 9.32 -9.59
C GLN A 123 -3.28 8.05 -10.42
N ALA A 124 -3.86 6.97 -9.91
CA ALA A 124 -4.04 5.75 -10.66
C ALA A 124 -5.22 5.85 -11.63
N ALA A 125 -5.10 5.24 -12.79
CA ALA A 125 -6.24 5.03 -13.68
C ALA A 125 -7.30 4.16 -12.98
N HIS A 126 -8.57 4.47 -13.22
CA HIS A 126 -9.69 3.68 -12.72
C HIS A 126 -10.08 2.60 -13.74
N ARG A 127 -9.90 1.35 -13.37
CA ARG A 127 -10.29 0.16 -14.15
C ARG A 127 -11.32 -0.64 -13.36
N PRO A 128 -12.63 -0.45 -13.59
CA PRO A 128 -13.67 -1.11 -12.80
C PRO A 128 -13.54 -2.63 -12.86
N LEU A 129 -13.51 -3.28 -11.72
CA LEU A 129 -13.59 -4.74 -11.66
C LEU A 129 -14.94 -5.25 -12.17
N PRO A 130 -14.98 -6.42 -12.84
CA PRO A 130 -16.24 -7.12 -13.11
C PRO A 130 -16.99 -7.38 -11.81
N ALA A 131 -18.33 -7.29 -11.84
CA ALA A 131 -19.16 -7.38 -10.63
C ALA A 131 -18.93 -8.67 -9.82
N ALA A 132 -18.76 -9.82 -10.49
CA ALA A 132 -18.48 -11.09 -9.82
C ALA A 132 -17.12 -11.07 -9.09
N ARG A 133 -16.09 -10.51 -9.73
CA ARG A 133 -14.76 -10.35 -9.11
C ARG A 133 -14.85 -9.39 -7.92
N ARG A 134 -15.47 -8.24 -8.09
CA ARG A 134 -15.69 -7.28 -7.00
C ARG A 134 -16.33 -7.93 -5.78
N LYS A 135 -17.44 -8.67 -5.97
CA LYS A 135 -18.11 -9.38 -4.89
C LYS A 135 -17.18 -10.34 -4.16
N ALA A 136 -16.42 -11.13 -4.91
CA ALA A 136 -15.48 -12.09 -4.33
C ALA A 136 -14.37 -11.40 -3.52
N GLU A 137 -13.80 -10.31 -4.04
CA GLU A 137 -12.73 -9.59 -3.36
C GLU A 137 -13.24 -8.82 -2.13
N LEU A 138 -14.42 -8.21 -2.19
CA LEU A 138 -15.05 -7.57 -1.03
C LEU A 138 -15.31 -8.57 0.10
N LEU A 139 -15.80 -9.75 -0.21
CA LEU A 139 -16.01 -10.82 0.77
C LEU A 139 -14.68 -11.26 1.39
N ARG A 140 -13.64 -11.43 0.57
CA ARG A 140 -12.30 -11.78 1.03
C ARG A 140 -11.73 -10.70 1.95
N PHE A 141 -11.83 -9.44 1.55
CA PHE A 141 -11.42 -8.29 2.35
C PHE A 141 -12.13 -8.27 3.72
N ALA A 142 -13.46 -8.38 3.72
CA ALA A 142 -14.25 -8.37 4.94
C ALA A 142 -13.87 -9.51 5.89
N ARG A 143 -13.69 -10.73 5.36
CA ARG A 143 -13.27 -11.90 6.14
C ARG A 143 -11.86 -11.72 6.74
N ARG A 144 -10.92 -11.18 5.96
CA ARG A 144 -9.55 -10.91 6.45
C ARG A 144 -9.54 -9.86 7.55
N ALA A 145 -10.29 -8.77 7.38
CA ALA A 145 -10.42 -7.72 8.39
C ALA A 145 -11.07 -8.24 9.67
N ALA A 146 -12.18 -8.98 9.56
CA ALA A 146 -12.86 -9.57 10.70
C ALA A 146 -11.97 -10.55 11.47
N ARG A 147 -11.21 -11.40 10.77
CA ARG A 147 -10.26 -12.33 11.39
C ARG A 147 -9.20 -11.62 12.20
N ARG A 148 -8.63 -10.52 11.65
CA ARG A 148 -7.63 -9.73 12.36
C ARG A 148 -8.19 -9.06 13.60
N LEU A 149 -9.41 -8.54 13.52
CA LEU A 149 -10.09 -8.00 14.71
C LEU A 149 -10.32 -9.07 15.77
N SER A 150 -10.76 -10.28 15.37
CA SER A 150 -10.92 -11.41 16.29
C SER A 150 -9.60 -11.79 16.96
N ALA A 151 -8.50 -11.80 16.21
CA ALA A 151 -7.17 -12.12 16.76
C ALA A 151 -6.63 -11.04 17.73
N GLN A 152 -7.10 -9.81 17.65
CA GLN A 152 -6.80 -8.77 18.64
C GLN A 152 -7.53 -9.03 19.99
N ILE A 153 -8.72 -9.64 19.93
CA ILE A 153 -9.49 -10.00 21.12
C ILE A 153 -8.95 -11.29 21.72
N ASP A 154 -8.62 -12.26 20.89
CA ASP A 154 -8.05 -13.56 21.28
C ASP A 154 -6.84 -13.90 20.40
N PRO A 155 -5.62 -13.71 20.90
CA PRO A 155 -4.39 -14.00 20.15
C PRO A 155 -4.25 -15.46 19.69
N SER A 156 -4.96 -16.40 20.32
CA SER A 156 -4.95 -17.82 19.90
C SER A 156 -5.62 -18.03 18.53
N LEU A 157 -6.43 -17.06 18.05
CA LEU A 157 -7.06 -17.05 16.74
C LEU A 157 -6.17 -16.42 15.66
N GLY A 158 -4.94 -16.08 16.03
CA GLY A 158 -3.94 -15.53 15.11
C GLY A 158 -3.64 -16.47 13.95
N ASP A 159 -2.96 -15.95 12.95
CA ASP A 159 -2.71 -16.53 11.63
C ASP A 159 -2.42 -18.04 11.62
N SER A 160 -3.47 -18.83 11.56
CA SER A 160 -3.37 -20.12 10.90
C SER A 160 -3.43 -19.84 9.41
N ASN A 161 -2.34 -20.09 8.72
CA ASN A 161 -2.17 -19.97 7.27
C ASN A 161 -3.35 -20.51 6.48
#